data_f380fa902a16d46c9d43efd1fb4cd750
#
_entry.id   f380fa902a16d46c9d43efd1fb4cd750
#
_cell.length_a   1.000
_cell.length_b   1.000
_cell.length_c   1.000
_cell.angle_alpha   90.00
_cell.angle_beta   90.00
_cell.angle_gamma   90.00
#
_symmetry.space_group_name_H-M   'P 1'
#
loop_
_entity.id
_entity.type
_entity.pdbx_description
1 polymer ?
#
loop_
_entity_poly.entity_id
_entity_poly.type
_entity_poly.pdbx_seq_one_letter_code
_entity_poly.pdbx_strand_id
1 'polypeptide(L)'
;MGDADNADYKESNIEIFDAVDEVKVTAIVLAAGKGSRMHSDIPKQFMTLGDYPVLYYSLKAFQDSPVDDIILVTGEDYVEYCRNDIVDRYNITKVRKIVTGGAERYDSVHNGLIAANGAKYVLIHDGARPCITQKIITDSIDAVKIYSACTVGVPVKDTIKIVDEDQ
;
A
#
# COMPACT_ATOMS: atom_id res chain seq x y z
N MET A 1 46.18 -52.28 -32.58
CA MET A 1 44.81 -52.84 -32.60
C MET A 1 44.25 -52.70 -31.22
N GLY A 2 43.26 -51.95 -31.04
CA GLY A 2 42.57 -51.71 -29.76
C GLY A 2 42.10 -50.30 -29.67
N ASP A 3 40.86 -50.13 -30.17
CA ASP A 3 40.17 -48.81 -30.21
C ASP A 3 39.89 -48.36 -28.81
N ALA A 4 40.23 -47.07 -28.55
CA ALA A 4 39.83 -46.35 -27.33
C ALA A 4 38.42 -45.75 -27.52
N ASP A 5 37.50 -46.30 -26.78
CA ASP A 5 36.12 -45.79 -26.70
C ASP A 5 36.09 -44.34 -26.24
N ASN A 6 35.54 -43.51 -27.12
CA ASN A 6 35.23 -42.11 -26.87
C ASN A 6 33.93 -42.04 -26.08
N ALA A 7 34.04 -41.84 -24.78
CA ALA A 7 32.88 -41.65 -23.92
C ALA A 7 32.36 -40.23 -24.11
N ASP A 8 31.25 -40.10 -24.86
CA ASP A 8 30.46 -38.91 -25.01
C ASP A 8 29.98 -38.42 -23.63
N TYR A 9 30.62 -37.40 -23.09
CA TYR A 9 30.06 -36.58 -22.01
C TYR A 9 28.92 -35.75 -22.59
N LYS A 10 27.69 -36.21 -22.41
CA LYS A 10 26.52 -35.35 -22.58
C LYS A 10 26.55 -34.28 -21.48
N GLU A 11 26.83 -33.06 -21.87
CA GLU A 11 26.52 -31.88 -21.04
C GLU A 11 25.02 -31.89 -20.74
N SER A 12 24.67 -32.19 -19.49
CA SER A 12 23.32 -31.99 -19.01
C SER A 12 23.06 -30.51 -18.97
N ASN A 13 22.19 -30.00 -19.87
CA ASN A 13 21.64 -28.67 -19.80
C ASN A 13 20.86 -28.54 -18.48
N ILE A 14 21.51 -28.01 -17.46
CA ILE A 14 20.85 -27.55 -16.25
C ILE A 14 20.22 -26.19 -16.63
N GLU A 15 18.97 -26.24 -17.04
CA GLU A 15 18.15 -25.05 -17.11
C GLU A 15 17.89 -24.59 -15.65
N ILE A 16 18.68 -23.64 -15.18
CA ILE A 16 18.42 -22.95 -13.92
C ILE A 16 17.27 -22.00 -14.20
N PHE A 17 16.05 -22.46 -13.99
CA PHE A 17 14.90 -21.60 -13.87
C PHE A 17 14.92 -20.99 -12.47
N ASP A 18 15.80 -20.03 -12.23
CA ASP A 18 15.60 -19.03 -11.21
C ASP A 18 14.49 -18.09 -11.71
N ALA A 19 13.27 -18.57 -11.68
CA ALA A 19 12.13 -17.67 -11.56
C ALA A 19 12.27 -17.02 -10.18
N VAL A 20 12.97 -15.90 -10.12
CA VAL A 20 12.85 -14.98 -9.00
C VAL A 20 11.39 -14.59 -9.01
N ASP A 21 10.59 -15.23 -8.13
CA ASP A 21 9.21 -14.82 -7.89
C ASP A 21 9.28 -13.32 -7.57
N GLU A 22 8.85 -12.51 -8.53
CA GLU A 22 8.91 -11.06 -8.42
C GLU A 22 8.09 -10.67 -7.19
N VAL A 23 8.80 -10.18 -6.16
CA VAL A 23 8.23 -9.95 -4.83
C VAL A 23 7.28 -8.79 -4.92
N LYS A 24 6.00 -9.07 -5.12
CA LYS A 24 4.95 -8.06 -5.28
C LYS A 24 4.66 -7.33 -3.98
N VAL A 25 4.75 -6.00 -4.02
CA VAL A 25 4.44 -5.08 -2.93
C VAL A 25 3.22 -4.25 -3.30
N THR A 26 2.14 -4.37 -2.56
CA THR A 26 0.89 -3.63 -2.80
C THR A 26 0.65 -2.60 -1.70
N ALA A 27 0.33 -1.36 -2.07
CA ALA A 27 -0.16 -0.36 -1.13
C ALA A 27 -1.69 -0.43 -1.02
N ILE A 28 -2.22 -0.45 0.20
CA ILE A 28 -3.65 -0.32 0.51
C ILE A 28 -3.87 1.07 1.09
N VAL A 29 -4.51 1.95 0.33
CA VAL A 29 -4.79 3.34 0.75
C VAL A 29 -6.24 3.43 1.21
N LEU A 30 -6.44 3.72 2.51
CA LEU A 30 -7.75 3.78 3.15
C LEU A 30 -8.32 5.18 3.06
N ALA A 31 -9.46 5.33 2.39
CA ALA A 31 -10.19 6.59 2.19
C ALA A 31 -11.70 6.46 2.47
N ALA A 32 -12.14 5.39 3.19
CA ALA A 32 -13.56 5.13 3.48
C ALA A 32 -14.08 5.87 4.72
N GLY A 33 -13.22 6.51 5.52
CA GLY A 33 -13.60 7.18 6.76
C GLY A 33 -14.52 8.39 6.51
N LYS A 34 -15.62 8.49 7.25
CA LYS A 34 -16.58 9.58 7.15
C LYS A 34 -16.10 10.92 7.74
N GLY A 35 -15.00 10.91 8.51
CA GLY A 35 -14.39 12.12 9.05
C GLY A 35 -15.28 12.91 10.02
N SER A 36 -16.16 12.25 10.78
CA SER A 36 -17.20 12.84 11.65
C SER A 36 -16.69 13.94 12.60
N ARG A 37 -15.41 13.92 12.96
CA ARG A 37 -14.77 14.92 13.83
C ARG A 37 -14.56 16.29 13.16
N MET A 38 -14.67 16.39 11.84
CA MET A 38 -14.40 17.64 11.10
C MET A 38 -15.63 18.52 10.94
N HIS A 39 -16.84 18.06 11.34
CA HIS A 39 -18.10 18.78 11.18
C HIS A 39 -18.29 19.36 9.75
N SER A 40 -17.88 18.61 8.73
CA SER A 40 -17.93 18.98 7.32
C SER A 40 -18.73 17.94 6.55
N ASP A 41 -19.51 18.38 5.57
CA ASP A 41 -20.25 17.52 4.65
C ASP A 41 -19.31 16.78 3.68
N ILE A 42 -18.07 17.29 3.51
CA ILE A 42 -17.06 16.68 2.66
C ILE A 42 -16.10 15.86 3.53
N PRO A 43 -15.92 14.56 3.28
CA PRO A 43 -14.92 13.74 3.99
C PRO A 43 -13.51 14.32 3.87
N LYS A 44 -12.74 14.27 4.98
CA LYS A 44 -11.43 14.91 5.09
C LYS A 44 -10.48 14.58 3.94
N GLN A 45 -10.47 13.35 3.48
CA GLN A 45 -9.61 12.88 2.38
C GLN A 45 -9.91 13.54 1.03
N PHE A 46 -11.11 14.10 0.87
CA PHE A 46 -11.54 14.78 -0.37
C PHE A 46 -11.50 16.32 -0.25
N MET A 47 -11.21 16.85 0.94
CA MET A 47 -10.99 18.29 1.11
C MET A 47 -9.76 18.73 0.33
N THR A 48 -9.78 19.94 -0.19
CA THR A 48 -8.66 20.52 -0.95
C THR A 48 -7.54 20.99 0.00
N LEU A 49 -6.32 20.62 -0.33
CA LEU A 49 -5.09 21.11 0.29
C LEU A 49 -4.21 21.69 -0.83
N GLY A 50 -4.05 23.00 -0.86
CA GLY A 50 -3.47 23.68 -2.03
C GLY A 50 -4.35 23.47 -3.25
N ASP A 51 -3.80 22.90 -4.32
CA ASP A 51 -4.50 22.71 -5.60
C ASP A 51 -5.13 21.31 -5.77
N TYR A 52 -4.97 20.41 -4.80
CA TYR A 52 -5.36 19.01 -4.93
C TYR A 52 -6.14 18.49 -3.72
N PRO A 53 -7.00 17.46 -3.90
CA PRO A 53 -7.59 16.74 -2.77
C PRO A 53 -6.50 16.11 -1.88
N VAL A 54 -6.74 16.06 -0.57
CA VAL A 54 -5.80 15.44 0.40
C VAL A 54 -5.38 14.03 -0.04
N LEU A 55 -6.34 13.24 -0.53
CA LEU A 55 -6.08 11.87 -1.01
C LEU A 55 -5.07 11.80 -2.15
N TYR A 56 -5.07 12.81 -3.04
CA TYR A 56 -4.11 12.88 -4.16
C TYR A 56 -2.66 12.77 -3.68
N TYR A 57 -2.29 13.49 -2.62
CA TYR A 57 -0.90 13.50 -2.14
C TYR A 57 -0.45 12.11 -1.67
N SER A 58 -1.33 11.38 -0.98
CA SER A 58 -1.04 10.00 -0.58
C SER A 58 -0.90 9.07 -1.79
N LEU A 59 -1.85 9.13 -2.73
CA LEU A 59 -1.79 8.31 -3.94
C LEU A 59 -0.57 8.64 -4.81
N LYS A 60 -0.23 9.93 -4.95
CA LYS A 60 0.94 10.38 -5.71
C LYS A 60 2.24 9.88 -5.10
N ALA A 61 2.35 9.91 -3.76
CA ALA A 61 3.52 9.37 -3.07
C ALA A 61 3.71 7.87 -3.36
N PHE A 62 2.64 7.06 -3.34
CA PHE A 62 2.71 5.65 -3.70
C PHE A 62 2.91 5.43 -5.21
N GLN A 63 2.31 6.25 -6.07
CA GLN A 63 2.55 6.23 -7.52
C GLN A 63 4.03 6.36 -7.86
N ASP A 64 4.75 7.23 -7.16
CA ASP A 64 6.16 7.52 -7.40
C ASP A 64 7.12 6.61 -6.61
N SER A 65 6.60 5.67 -5.84
CA SER A 65 7.36 4.77 -4.95
C SER A 65 7.65 3.41 -5.59
N PRO A 66 8.46 2.55 -4.95
CA PRO A 66 8.73 1.19 -5.43
C PRO A 66 7.58 0.19 -5.29
N VAL A 67 6.37 0.58 -4.83
CA VAL A 67 5.23 -0.35 -4.81
C VAL A 67 4.80 -0.72 -6.23
N ASP A 68 4.34 -1.94 -6.43
CA ASP A 68 3.92 -2.42 -7.76
C ASP A 68 2.53 -1.93 -8.12
N ASP A 69 1.61 -1.96 -7.15
CA ASP A 69 0.24 -1.46 -7.35
C ASP A 69 -0.36 -0.87 -6.07
N ILE A 70 -1.52 -0.23 -6.25
CA ILE A 70 -2.30 0.41 -5.21
C ILE A 70 -3.72 -0.17 -5.24
N ILE A 71 -4.24 -0.52 -4.06
CA ILE A 71 -5.66 -0.77 -3.82
C ILE A 71 -6.21 0.44 -3.07
N LEU A 72 -7.13 1.15 -3.67
CA LEU A 72 -7.83 2.27 -3.02
C LEU A 72 -9.12 1.75 -2.37
N VAL A 73 -9.27 1.97 -1.07
CA VAL A 73 -10.47 1.59 -0.31
C VAL A 73 -11.24 2.86 0.04
N THR A 74 -12.47 3.00 -0.46
CA THR A 74 -13.27 4.21 -0.28
C THR A 74 -14.71 3.89 0.15
N GLY A 75 -15.50 4.89 0.52
CA GLY A 75 -16.94 4.71 0.73
C GLY A 75 -17.65 4.39 -0.58
N GLU A 76 -18.76 3.65 -0.51
CA GLU A 76 -19.53 3.23 -1.69
C GLU A 76 -19.93 4.43 -2.56
N ASP A 77 -20.42 5.51 -1.93
CA ASP A 77 -20.84 6.75 -2.62
C ASP A 77 -19.71 7.51 -3.32
N TYR A 78 -18.45 7.17 -3.02
CA TYR A 78 -17.27 7.87 -3.53
C TYR A 78 -16.45 7.05 -4.55
N VAL A 79 -16.88 5.86 -4.92
CA VAL A 79 -16.14 4.99 -5.87
C VAL A 79 -15.97 5.70 -7.22
N GLU A 80 -17.07 6.22 -7.79
CA GLU A 80 -17.04 6.93 -9.07
C GLU A 80 -16.23 8.24 -9.00
N TYR A 81 -16.39 9.01 -7.91
CA TYR A 81 -15.60 10.21 -7.70
C TYR A 81 -14.10 9.89 -7.61
N CYS A 82 -13.71 8.88 -6.83
CA CYS A 82 -12.32 8.46 -6.73
C CYS A 82 -11.74 8.02 -8.09
N ARG A 83 -12.55 7.32 -8.90
CA ARG A 83 -12.12 6.89 -10.23
C ARG A 83 -11.91 8.10 -11.14
N ASN A 84 -12.96 8.86 -11.39
CA ASN A 84 -12.99 9.87 -12.43
C ASN A 84 -12.21 11.14 -12.04
N ASP A 85 -12.45 11.65 -10.82
CA ASP A 85 -11.96 12.96 -10.39
C ASP A 85 -10.60 12.90 -9.66
N ILE A 86 -10.13 11.69 -9.29
CA ILE A 86 -8.82 11.55 -8.65
C ILE A 86 -7.91 10.65 -9.48
N VAL A 87 -8.26 9.38 -9.68
CA VAL A 87 -7.36 8.42 -10.32
C VAL A 87 -7.12 8.77 -11.78
N ASP A 88 -8.18 8.92 -12.57
CA ASP A 88 -8.08 9.20 -14.00
C ASP A 88 -7.60 10.64 -14.25
N ARG A 89 -8.21 11.61 -13.54
CA ARG A 89 -7.87 13.03 -13.68
C ARG A 89 -6.39 13.32 -13.44
N TYR A 90 -5.77 12.67 -12.45
CA TYR A 90 -4.37 12.90 -12.08
C TYR A 90 -3.43 11.79 -12.56
N ASN A 91 -3.92 10.89 -13.43
CA ASN A 91 -3.15 9.81 -14.04
C ASN A 91 -2.40 8.95 -13.01
N ILE A 92 -3.12 8.49 -11.98
CA ILE A 92 -2.57 7.59 -10.95
C ILE A 92 -2.65 6.15 -11.45
N THR A 93 -1.72 5.75 -12.30
CA THR A 93 -1.76 4.50 -13.07
C THR A 93 -1.54 3.23 -12.25
N LYS A 94 -0.94 3.34 -11.06
CA LYS A 94 -0.74 2.19 -10.15
C LYS A 94 -2.00 1.78 -9.39
N VAL A 95 -3.08 2.59 -9.39
CA VAL A 95 -4.35 2.17 -8.79
C VAL A 95 -4.98 1.07 -9.63
N ARG A 96 -4.78 -0.19 -9.19
CA ARG A 96 -5.30 -1.38 -9.88
C ARG A 96 -6.76 -1.65 -9.59
N LYS A 97 -7.21 -1.38 -8.36
CA LYS A 97 -8.59 -1.58 -7.92
C LYS A 97 -9.04 -0.47 -6.98
N ILE A 98 -10.32 -0.13 -7.09
CA ILE A 98 -11.04 0.68 -6.10
C ILE A 98 -12.10 -0.23 -5.50
N VAL A 99 -12.12 -0.38 -4.18
CA VAL A 99 -13.04 -1.25 -3.45
C VAL A 99 -13.75 -0.47 -2.35
N THR A 100 -14.95 -0.93 -1.99
CA THR A 100 -15.70 -0.32 -0.89
C THR A 100 -15.13 -0.74 0.46
N GLY A 101 -15.05 0.20 1.39
CA GLY A 101 -14.73 -0.06 2.79
C GLY A 101 -15.88 -0.73 3.53
N GLY A 102 -15.65 -1.08 4.77
CA GLY A 102 -16.66 -1.61 5.69
C GLY A 102 -17.11 -0.57 6.71
N ALA A 103 -17.88 -1.04 7.70
CA ALA A 103 -18.40 -0.18 8.77
C ALA A 103 -17.27 0.42 9.63
N GLU A 104 -16.26 -0.38 9.91
CA GLU A 104 -15.12 0.00 10.72
C GLU A 104 -13.82 0.00 9.89
N ARG A 105 -12.74 0.58 10.49
CA ARG A 105 -11.45 0.65 9.83
C ARG A 105 -10.87 -0.74 9.51
N TYR A 106 -11.03 -1.71 10.42
CA TYR A 106 -10.52 -3.06 10.22
C TYR A 106 -11.26 -3.80 9.09
N ASP A 107 -12.57 -3.56 8.89
CA ASP A 107 -13.32 -4.11 7.75
C ASP A 107 -12.79 -3.56 6.42
N SER A 108 -12.49 -2.26 6.40
CA SER A 108 -11.90 -1.61 5.23
C SER A 108 -10.50 -2.17 4.92
N VAL A 109 -9.68 -2.42 5.94
CA VAL A 109 -8.40 -3.11 5.79
C VAL A 109 -8.60 -4.51 5.23
N HIS A 110 -9.54 -5.28 5.77
CA HIS A 110 -9.86 -6.64 5.31
C HIS A 110 -10.25 -6.66 3.83
N ASN A 111 -11.14 -5.77 3.40
CA ASN A 111 -11.54 -5.66 1.99
C ASN A 111 -10.36 -5.31 1.09
N GLY A 112 -9.48 -4.42 1.55
CA GLY A 112 -8.23 -4.09 0.87
C GLY A 112 -7.29 -5.29 0.73
N LEU A 113 -7.13 -6.09 1.78
CA LEU A 113 -6.30 -7.30 1.77
C LEU A 113 -6.83 -8.36 0.80
N ILE A 114 -8.14 -8.60 0.79
CA ILE A 114 -8.77 -9.50 -0.21
C ILE A 114 -8.47 -9.02 -1.64
N ALA A 115 -8.56 -7.70 -1.88
CA ALA A 115 -8.31 -7.12 -3.20
C ALA A 115 -6.84 -7.17 -3.60
N ALA A 116 -5.91 -7.17 -2.63
CA ALA A 116 -4.45 -7.26 -2.81
C ALA A 116 -3.94 -8.70 -3.01
N ASN A 117 -4.82 -9.63 -3.37
CA ASN A 117 -4.47 -11.02 -3.63
C ASN A 117 -3.25 -11.15 -4.55
N GLY A 118 -2.29 -12.00 -4.17
CA GLY A 118 -1.01 -12.19 -4.87
C GLY A 118 0.10 -11.22 -4.42
N ALA A 119 -0.17 -10.27 -3.50
CA ALA A 119 0.89 -9.48 -2.88
C ALA A 119 1.66 -10.32 -1.84
N LYS A 120 2.98 -10.24 -1.85
CA LYS A 120 3.83 -10.82 -0.80
C LYS A 120 3.92 -9.90 0.41
N TYR A 121 3.97 -8.60 0.16
CA TYR A 121 3.97 -7.56 1.21
C TYR A 121 2.90 -6.53 0.93
N VAL A 122 2.30 -6.01 1.98
CA VAL A 122 1.30 -4.94 1.91
C VAL A 122 1.69 -3.78 2.81
N LEU A 123 1.52 -2.56 2.31
CA LEU A 123 1.62 -1.33 3.07
C LEU A 123 0.21 -0.77 3.27
N ILE A 124 -0.22 -0.59 4.52
CA ILE A 124 -1.54 -0.03 4.84
C ILE A 124 -1.37 1.41 5.25
N HIS A 125 -2.02 2.33 4.53
CA HIS A 125 -1.88 3.77 4.73
C HIS A 125 -3.24 4.47 4.81
N ASP A 126 -3.37 5.42 5.74
CA ASP A 126 -4.55 6.27 5.82
C ASP A 126 -4.47 7.37 4.75
N GLY A 127 -5.36 7.37 3.76
CA GLY A 127 -5.37 8.31 2.64
C GLY A 127 -5.53 9.78 3.02
N ALA A 128 -5.97 10.07 4.25
CA ALA A 128 -6.04 11.41 4.81
C ALA A 128 -4.73 11.89 5.47
N ARG A 129 -3.60 11.20 5.25
CA ARG A 129 -2.26 11.58 5.74
C ARG A 129 -1.34 11.95 4.57
N PRO A 130 -1.39 13.21 4.09
CA PRO A 130 -0.74 13.62 2.85
C PRO A 130 0.78 13.74 2.94
N CYS A 131 1.37 13.73 4.14
CA CYS A 131 2.79 14.01 4.36
C CYS A 131 3.69 12.76 4.35
N ILE A 132 3.22 11.63 3.79
CA ILE A 132 4.07 10.45 3.61
C ILE A 132 5.16 10.75 2.58
N THR A 133 6.38 10.29 2.85
CA THR A 133 7.54 10.54 1.98
C THR A 133 8.03 9.26 1.31
N GLN A 134 8.75 9.38 0.20
CA GLN A 134 9.40 8.25 -0.48
C GLN A 134 10.32 7.47 0.46
N LYS A 135 11.04 8.18 1.32
CA LYS A 135 11.92 7.54 2.30
C LYS A 135 11.15 6.64 3.27
N ILE A 136 10.02 7.11 3.81
CA ILE A 136 9.19 6.32 4.72
C ILE A 136 8.66 5.06 4.02
N ILE A 137 8.21 5.18 2.77
CA ILE A 137 7.69 4.05 1.99
C ILE A 137 8.81 3.03 1.76
N THR A 138 9.97 3.46 1.29
CA THR A 138 11.12 2.58 1.00
C THR A 138 11.63 1.90 2.26
N ASP A 139 11.85 2.65 3.35
CA ASP A 139 12.29 2.10 4.64
C ASP A 139 11.29 1.06 5.17
N SER A 140 9.98 1.28 4.98
CA SER A 140 8.95 0.32 5.39
C SER A 140 8.99 -0.97 4.57
N ILE A 141 9.22 -0.88 3.26
CA ILE A 141 9.38 -2.04 2.38
C ILE A 141 10.61 -2.84 2.78
N ASP A 142 11.73 -2.18 3.05
CA ASP A 142 12.96 -2.85 3.46
C ASP A 142 12.81 -3.50 4.84
N ALA A 143 12.17 -2.81 5.79
CA ALA A 143 11.91 -3.33 7.12
C ALA A 143 11.01 -4.57 7.09
N VAL A 144 9.91 -4.56 6.31
CA VAL A 144 9.00 -5.72 6.26
C VAL A 144 9.65 -6.95 5.63
N LYS A 145 10.59 -6.77 4.70
CA LYS A 145 11.37 -7.88 4.12
C LYS A 145 12.26 -8.57 5.16
N ILE A 146 12.77 -7.81 6.15
CA ILE A 146 13.67 -8.31 7.18
C ILE A 146 12.88 -8.84 8.40
N TYR A 147 11.89 -8.09 8.86
CA TYR A 147 11.22 -8.33 10.16
C TYR A 147 9.82 -8.90 10.02
N SER A 148 9.33 -9.14 8.80
CA SER A 148 7.98 -9.64 8.47
C SER A 148 6.83 -8.71 8.82
N ALA A 149 7.01 -7.79 9.77
CA ALA A 149 6.05 -6.73 10.12
C ALA A 149 6.78 -5.50 10.63
N CYS A 150 6.26 -4.31 10.33
CA CYS A 150 6.76 -3.06 10.86
C CYS A 150 5.62 -2.03 11.01
N THR A 151 5.85 -1.01 11.82
CA THR A 151 4.98 0.15 11.93
C THR A 151 5.81 1.41 11.91
N VAL A 152 5.24 2.47 11.33
CA VAL A 152 5.87 3.79 11.30
C VAL A 152 5.38 4.59 12.51
N GLY A 153 6.31 5.10 13.29
CA GLY A 153 6.02 5.91 14.46
C GLY A 153 7.03 7.05 14.62
N VAL A 154 6.69 7.97 15.50
CA VAL A 154 7.59 9.04 15.97
C VAL A 154 7.75 8.91 17.48
N PRO A 155 8.90 9.30 18.05
CA PRO A 155 9.05 9.38 19.50
C PRO A 155 7.99 10.30 20.09
N VAL A 156 7.39 9.88 21.23
CA VAL A 156 6.41 10.69 21.95
C VAL A 156 7.08 11.96 22.45
N LYS A 157 6.50 13.12 22.13
CA LYS A 157 6.98 14.43 22.59
C LYS A 157 6.22 14.94 23.82
N ASP A 158 4.97 14.45 24.01
CA ASP A 158 4.10 14.87 25.09
C ASP A 158 4.38 14.05 26.35
N THR A 159 4.11 14.63 27.51
CA THR A 159 4.19 13.93 28.80
C THR A 159 3.02 12.95 28.90
N ILE A 160 3.33 11.65 28.94
CA ILE A 160 2.34 10.60 29.19
C ILE A 160 2.20 10.47 30.73
N LYS A 161 0.96 10.59 31.24
CA LYS A 161 0.62 10.32 32.63
C LYS A 161 -0.22 9.05 32.68
N ILE A 162 0.13 8.17 33.60
CA ILE A 162 -0.73 7.04 33.99
C ILE A 162 -1.58 7.56 35.14
N VAL A 163 -2.90 7.46 35.02
CA VAL A 163 -3.85 7.79 36.10
C VAL A 163 -4.51 6.50 36.54
N ASP A 164 -4.72 6.37 37.86
CA ASP A 164 -5.48 5.28 38.46
C ASP A 164 -6.99 5.59 38.30
N GLU A 165 -7.83 4.55 38.45
CA GLU A 165 -9.29 4.65 38.28
C GLU A 165 -9.97 5.63 39.26
N ASP A 166 -9.26 6.09 40.28
CA ASP A 166 -9.76 6.96 41.34
C ASP A 166 -9.49 8.47 41.11
N GLN A 167 -9.10 8.91 39.90
CA GLN A 167 -8.86 10.34 39.55
C GLN A 167 -9.72 10.83 38.41
#